data_efe0865e69245247765d4a0b0992ab9f
#
_entry.id   efe0865e69245247765d4a0b0992ab9f
#
_cell.length_a   1.000
_cell.length_b   1.000
_cell.length_c   1.000
_cell.angle_alpha   90.00
_cell.angle_beta   90.00
_cell.angle_gamma   90.00
#
_symmetry.space_group_name_H-M   'P 1'
#
loop_
_entity.id
_entity.type
_entity.pdbx_description
1 polymer ?
#
loop_
_entity_poly.entity_id
_entity_poly.type
_entity_poly.pdbx_seq_one_letter_code
_entity_poly.pdbx_strand_id
1 'polypeptide(L)'
;MAEGASPLEQFAIHRIVDIHIGGIDASITNSSLAMITAIVLVTLFLTLGMRRHALVPGRWQSLAEMSYEFVANMVRENAGHDGMRYFPFIFTLFMFILFCNMLGLVPYNFTPTSHIIVTFIMAMVVFLGVTVIGFARNGAGFLRLFVPSGVPVFLLPLIVVIEIISYLTRPISLAIRLFANMMAGHTMLKVFAGFVVSLGLLAGWAPLAFVVALTGLELLIAFLRAYVFAILSCIYLNDALNLHAH
;
A
#
# COMPACT_ATOMS: atom_id res chain seq x y z
N MET A 1 16.90 -28.60 21.67
CA MET A 1 16.31 -28.60 20.32
C MET A 1 15.27 -27.47 20.31
N ALA A 2 15.56 -26.32 19.72
CA ALA A 2 14.55 -25.27 19.57
C ALA A 2 13.53 -25.80 18.56
N GLU A 3 12.31 -26.06 19.02
CA GLU A 3 11.17 -26.35 18.17
C GLU A 3 11.12 -25.28 17.07
N GLY A 4 11.16 -25.74 15.82
CA GLY A 4 11.21 -24.87 14.64
C GLY A 4 9.96 -24.02 14.57
N ALA A 5 10.02 -22.81 15.13
CA ALA A 5 9.02 -21.81 14.91
C ALA A 5 8.90 -21.60 13.39
N SER A 6 7.75 -21.98 12.86
CA SER A 6 7.45 -21.81 11.42
C SER A 6 7.75 -20.37 11.01
N PRO A 7 8.43 -20.11 9.87
CA PRO A 7 8.65 -18.76 9.38
C PRO A 7 7.35 -17.92 9.26
N LEU A 8 6.22 -18.61 9.21
CA LEU A 8 4.88 -18.00 9.09
C LEU A 8 4.25 -17.60 10.43
N GLU A 9 4.79 -18.04 11.57
CA GLU A 9 4.21 -17.78 12.89
C GLU A 9 4.15 -16.29 13.27
N GLN A 10 5.07 -15.47 12.71
CA GLN A 10 5.04 -14.01 12.88
C GLN A 10 3.80 -13.34 12.27
N PHE A 11 3.12 -14.01 11.33
CA PHE A 11 1.92 -13.49 10.69
C PHE A 11 0.64 -13.94 11.40
N ALA A 12 0.76 -14.71 12.50
CA ALA A 12 -0.41 -15.12 13.27
C ALA A 12 -1.07 -13.90 13.92
N ILE A 13 -2.39 -13.78 13.76
CA ILE A 13 -3.19 -12.75 14.42
C ILE A 13 -3.47 -13.19 15.83
N HIS A 14 -2.93 -12.43 16.80
CA HIS A 14 -3.22 -12.63 18.22
C HIS A 14 -4.21 -11.56 18.69
N ARG A 15 -5.22 -11.98 19.46
CA ARG A 15 -6.11 -11.08 20.18
C ARG A 15 -5.38 -10.54 21.40
N ILE A 16 -5.36 -9.21 21.53
CA ILE A 16 -4.71 -8.53 22.68
C ILE A 16 -5.78 -8.16 23.70
N VAL A 17 -6.92 -7.66 23.25
CA VAL A 17 -8.06 -7.28 24.08
C VAL A 17 -9.33 -7.79 23.44
N ASP A 18 -10.06 -8.65 24.14
CA ASP A 18 -11.35 -9.13 23.67
C ASP A 18 -12.45 -8.11 24.00
N ILE A 19 -13.05 -7.54 22.98
CA ILE A 19 -14.15 -6.56 23.10
C ILE A 19 -15.32 -7.07 22.25
N HIS A 20 -16.42 -7.44 22.92
CA HIS A 20 -17.65 -7.84 22.28
C HIS A 20 -18.71 -6.73 22.47
N ILE A 21 -19.15 -6.10 21.38
CA ILE A 21 -20.18 -5.07 21.40
C ILE A 21 -21.38 -5.58 20.60
N GLY A 22 -22.49 -5.91 21.30
CA GLY A 22 -23.76 -6.22 20.65
C GLY A 22 -23.74 -7.37 19.65
N GLY A 23 -22.87 -8.41 19.86
CA GLY A 23 -22.76 -9.55 18.95
C GLY A 23 -21.74 -9.38 17.82
N ILE A 24 -21.09 -8.23 17.71
CA ILE A 24 -19.97 -7.99 16.80
C ILE A 24 -18.67 -8.10 17.58
N ASP A 25 -17.74 -8.92 17.07
CA ASP A 25 -16.39 -9.07 17.63
C ASP A 25 -15.54 -7.87 17.20
N ALA A 26 -15.33 -6.91 18.10
CA ALA A 26 -14.52 -5.72 17.92
C ALA A 26 -13.17 -5.82 18.65
N SER A 27 -12.66 -7.04 18.83
CA SER A 27 -11.42 -7.31 19.58
C SER A 27 -10.22 -6.61 18.94
N ILE A 28 -9.40 -5.98 19.79
CA ILE A 28 -8.14 -5.35 19.35
C ILE A 28 -7.12 -6.46 19.13
N THR A 29 -6.66 -6.57 17.87
CA THR A 29 -5.63 -7.50 17.45
C THR A 29 -4.27 -6.79 17.30
N ASN A 30 -3.19 -7.58 17.22
CA ASN A 30 -1.86 -7.06 16.90
C ASN A 30 -1.84 -6.29 15.55
N SER A 31 -2.68 -6.70 14.58
CA SER A 31 -2.84 -6.03 13.30
C SER A 31 -3.46 -4.63 13.45
N SER A 32 -4.54 -4.50 14.20
CA SER A 32 -5.18 -3.20 14.46
C SER A 32 -4.28 -2.26 15.24
N LEU A 33 -3.54 -2.79 16.23
CA LEU A 33 -2.57 -1.99 16.99
C LEU A 33 -1.46 -1.45 16.08
N ALA A 34 -0.91 -2.27 15.18
CA ALA A 34 0.13 -1.83 14.25
C ALA A 34 -0.39 -0.78 13.26
N MET A 35 -1.64 -0.91 12.78
CA MET A 35 -2.26 0.13 11.93
C MET A 35 -2.46 1.46 12.68
N ILE A 36 -2.94 1.41 13.92
CA ILE A 36 -3.09 2.60 14.77
C ILE A 36 -1.71 3.25 15.01
N THR A 37 -0.69 2.45 15.30
CA THR A 37 0.69 2.94 15.48
C THR A 37 1.20 3.62 14.22
N ALA A 38 0.93 3.09 13.04
CA ALA A 38 1.28 3.73 11.77
C ALA A 38 0.60 5.09 11.61
N ILE A 39 -0.70 5.18 11.90
CA ILE A 39 -1.46 6.45 11.83
C ILE A 39 -0.89 7.48 12.80
N VAL A 40 -0.61 7.07 14.03
CA VAL A 40 -0.02 7.96 15.06
C VAL A 40 1.35 8.46 14.61
N LEU A 41 2.20 7.58 14.06
CA LEU A 41 3.53 7.97 13.58
C LEU A 41 3.46 8.91 12.37
N VAL A 42 2.57 8.67 11.41
CA VAL A 42 2.36 9.60 10.28
C VAL A 42 1.90 10.96 10.78
N THR A 43 0.92 10.98 11.68
CA THR A 43 0.39 12.22 12.25
C THR A 43 1.47 12.98 13.03
N LEU A 44 2.25 12.26 13.83
CA LEU A 44 3.36 12.83 14.61
C LEU A 44 4.45 13.38 13.68
N PHE A 45 4.83 12.61 12.64
CA PHE A 45 5.82 13.03 11.65
C PHE A 45 5.40 14.33 10.95
N LEU A 46 4.16 14.40 10.47
CA LEU A 46 3.66 15.58 9.78
C LEU A 46 3.49 16.78 10.73
N THR A 47 2.92 16.58 11.92
CA THR A 47 2.70 17.68 12.88
C THR A 47 4.00 18.22 13.43
N LEU A 48 4.99 17.37 13.75
CA LEU A 48 6.32 17.82 14.21
C LEU A 48 7.12 18.46 13.08
N GLY A 49 7.05 17.90 11.87
CA GLY A 49 7.72 18.45 10.68
C GLY A 49 7.20 19.85 10.33
N MET A 50 5.90 20.07 10.47
CA MET A 50 5.27 21.34 10.10
C MET A 50 5.12 22.35 11.26
N ARG A 51 5.57 22.01 12.48
CA ARG A 51 5.39 22.86 13.66
C ARG A 51 6.16 24.18 13.60
N ARG A 52 7.31 24.20 12.92
CA ARG A 52 8.17 25.39 12.79
C ARG A 52 8.24 25.76 11.30
N HIS A 53 7.49 26.78 10.91
CA HIS A 53 7.56 27.35 9.56
C HIS A 53 8.77 28.29 9.45
N ALA A 54 9.97 27.73 9.33
CA ALA A 54 11.17 28.51 9.11
C ALA A 54 11.45 28.65 7.61
N LEU A 55 11.90 29.84 7.17
CA LEU A 55 12.34 30.09 5.79
C LEU A 55 13.50 29.17 5.37
N VAL A 56 14.34 28.74 6.33
CA VAL A 56 15.34 27.68 6.12
C VAL A 56 14.83 26.44 6.83
N PRO A 57 14.37 25.42 6.08
CA PRO A 57 13.74 24.25 6.67
C PRO A 57 14.74 23.42 7.47
N GLY A 58 14.36 23.01 8.67
CA GLY A 58 15.10 22.00 9.43
C GLY A 58 14.98 20.61 8.78
N ARG A 59 15.82 19.66 9.19
CA ARG A 59 15.86 18.30 8.59
C ARG A 59 14.50 17.60 8.57
N TRP A 60 13.71 17.70 9.63
CA TRP A 60 12.37 17.10 9.73
C TRP A 60 11.35 17.80 8.84
N GLN A 61 11.40 19.13 8.78
CA GLN A 61 10.56 19.94 7.90
C GLN A 61 10.88 19.62 6.43
N SER A 62 12.17 19.56 6.07
CA SER A 62 12.60 19.23 4.72
C SER A 62 12.12 17.84 4.26
N LEU A 63 12.14 16.82 5.14
CA LEU A 63 11.61 15.50 4.83
C LEU A 63 10.09 15.52 4.61
N ALA A 64 9.35 16.26 5.43
CA ALA A 64 7.90 16.38 5.27
C ALA A 64 7.53 17.14 3.98
N GLU A 65 8.22 18.24 3.67
CA GLU A 65 8.04 19.00 2.43
C GLU A 65 8.40 18.19 1.19
N MET A 66 9.52 17.47 1.23
CA MET A 66 9.95 16.58 0.13
C MET A 66 8.91 15.47 -0.13
N SER A 67 8.35 14.87 0.94
CA SER A 67 7.29 13.87 0.82
C SER A 67 6.02 14.46 0.21
N TYR A 68 5.67 15.68 0.60
CA TYR A 68 4.53 16.41 0.05
C TYR A 68 4.71 16.72 -1.43
N GLU A 69 5.84 17.33 -1.80
CA GLU A 69 6.19 17.67 -3.19
C GLU A 69 6.26 16.45 -4.09
N PHE A 70 6.85 15.37 -3.60
CA PHE A 70 6.95 14.10 -4.32
C PHE A 70 5.55 13.58 -4.71
N VAL A 71 4.63 13.49 -3.75
CA VAL A 71 3.26 13.01 -4.03
C VAL A 71 2.48 14.04 -4.84
N ALA A 72 2.67 15.34 -4.61
CA ALA A 72 1.99 16.39 -5.37
C ALA A 72 2.39 16.36 -6.85
N ASN A 73 3.67 16.18 -7.14
CA ASN A 73 4.16 16.04 -8.51
C ASN A 73 3.62 14.76 -9.17
N MET A 74 3.64 13.64 -8.45
CA MET A 74 3.07 12.38 -8.93
C MET A 74 1.58 12.51 -9.28
N VAL A 75 0.78 13.17 -8.44
CA VAL A 75 -0.65 13.42 -8.72
C VAL A 75 -0.81 14.34 -9.93
N ARG A 76 0.00 15.42 -10.02
CA ARG A 76 -0.07 16.37 -11.13
C ARG A 76 0.29 15.72 -12.47
N GLU A 77 1.30 14.87 -12.49
CA GLU A 77 1.76 14.18 -13.70
C GLU A 77 0.79 13.10 -14.18
N ASN A 78 0.17 12.35 -13.26
CA ASN A 78 -0.66 11.19 -13.59
C ASN A 78 -2.17 11.47 -13.59
N ALA A 79 -2.66 12.36 -12.74
CA ALA A 79 -4.10 12.69 -12.65
C ALA A 79 -4.46 14.10 -13.12
N GLY A 80 -3.45 14.86 -13.57
CA GLY A 80 -3.64 16.21 -14.09
C GLY A 80 -4.05 17.23 -13.02
N HIS A 81 -4.45 18.43 -13.49
CA HIS A 81 -4.83 19.54 -12.60
C HIS A 81 -6.11 19.23 -11.80
N ASP A 82 -7.05 18.55 -12.42
CA ASP A 82 -8.32 18.15 -11.79
C ASP A 82 -8.11 17.09 -10.69
N GLY A 83 -7.07 16.26 -10.80
CA GLY A 83 -6.68 15.27 -9.81
C GLY A 83 -6.15 15.88 -8.51
N MET A 84 -5.63 17.13 -8.56
CA MET A 84 -5.10 17.82 -7.37
C MET A 84 -6.14 18.04 -6.27
N ARG A 85 -7.42 18.05 -6.61
CA ARG A 85 -8.51 18.08 -5.61
C ARG A 85 -8.50 16.86 -4.70
N TYR A 86 -8.03 15.71 -5.21
CA TYR A 86 -7.98 14.44 -4.49
C TYR A 86 -6.59 14.14 -3.90
N PHE A 87 -5.67 15.11 -4.01
CA PHE A 87 -4.33 15.01 -3.44
C PHE A 87 -4.31 14.57 -1.96
N PRO A 88 -5.14 15.13 -1.04
CA PRO A 88 -5.10 14.71 0.36
C PRO A 88 -5.39 13.22 0.56
N PHE A 89 -6.27 12.65 -0.26
CA PHE A 89 -6.58 11.22 -0.21
C PHE A 89 -5.38 10.38 -0.65
N ILE A 90 -4.78 10.71 -1.80
CA ILE A 90 -3.61 9.98 -2.33
C ILE A 90 -2.40 10.12 -1.40
N PHE A 91 -2.18 11.32 -0.85
CA PHE A 91 -1.10 11.57 0.10
C PHE A 91 -1.25 10.76 1.39
N THR A 92 -2.45 10.72 1.96
CA THR A 92 -2.74 9.93 3.17
C THR A 92 -2.53 8.44 2.90
N LEU A 93 -2.99 7.96 1.77
CA LEU A 93 -2.84 6.58 1.34
C LEU A 93 -1.35 6.21 1.18
N PHE A 94 -0.58 7.03 0.47
CA PHE A 94 0.85 6.84 0.28
C PHE A 94 1.59 6.78 1.63
N MET A 95 1.37 7.76 2.50
CA MET A 95 2.02 7.84 3.80
C MET A 95 1.63 6.67 4.70
N PHE A 96 0.35 6.29 4.71
CA PHE A 96 -0.11 5.14 5.50
C PHE A 96 0.56 3.83 5.07
N ILE A 97 0.59 3.54 3.76
CA ILE A 97 1.24 2.32 3.24
C ILE A 97 2.74 2.35 3.51
N LEU A 98 3.38 3.49 3.28
CA LEU A 98 4.81 3.65 3.53
C LEU A 98 5.17 3.35 4.98
N PHE A 99 4.46 3.95 5.93
CA PHE A 99 4.73 3.74 7.35
C PHE A 99 4.35 2.34 7.82
N CYS A 100 3.25 1.74 7.32
CA CYS A 100 2.94 0.34 7.59
C CYS A 100 4.05 -0.60 7.11
N ASN A 101 4.60 -0.37 5.93
CA ASN A 101 5.67 -1.16 5.37
C ASN A 101 6.99 -0.95 6.15
N MET A 102 7.31 0.29 6.51
CA MET A 102 8.50 0.59 7.31
C MET A 102 8.42 0.01 8.72
N LEU A 103 7.26 0.07 9.36
CA LEU A 103 7.03 -0.57 10.66
C LEU A 103 7.21 -2.09 10.58
N GLY A 104 6.82 -2.69 9.46
CA GLY A 104 7.01 -4.11 9.21
C GLY A 104 8.47 -4.53 9.09
N LEU A 105 9.38 -3.64 8.70
CA LEU A 105 10.82 -3.92 8.66
C LEU A 105 11.46 -4.01 10.05
N VAL A 106 10.79 -3.50 11.09
CA VAL A 106 11.30 -3.60 12.46
C VAL A 106 11.16 -5.03 12.94
N PRO A 107 12.25 -5.69 13.37
CA PRO A 107 12.21 -7.06 13.86
C PRO A 107 11.18 -7.19 15.00
N TYR A 108 10.46 -8.32 15.01
CA TYR A 108 9.39 -8.64 15.98
C TYR A 108 8.13 -7.75 15.91
N ASN A 109 8.06 -6.80 14.99
CA ASN A 109 6.83 -6.03 14.79
C ASN A 109 5.89 -6.75 13.82
N PHE A 110 4.58 -6.60 14.06
CA PHE A 110 3.56 -7.15 13.17
C PHE A 110 3.40 -6.25 11.94
N THR A 111 3.37 -6.87 10.75
CA THR A 111 3.19 -6.15 9.50
C THR A 111 1.75 -6.27 9.01
N PRO A 112 0.90 -5.23 9.13
CA PRO A 112 -0.50 -5.30 8.71
C PRO A 112 -0.67 -5.64 7.23
N THR A 113 0.22 -5.13 6.39
CA THR A 113 0.20 -5.33 4.94
C THR A 113 0.62 -6.74 4.49
N SER A 114 1.04 -7.62 5.41
CA SER A 114 1.24 -9.05 5.14
C SER A 114 -0.05 -9.86 5.11
N HIS A 115 -1.19 -9.26 5.49
CA HIS A 115 -2.49 -9.90 5.40
C HIS A 115 -3.25 -9.44 4.17
N ILE A 116 -3.67 -10.41 3.35
CA ILE A 116 -4.40 -10.16 2.11
C ILE A 116 -5.71 -9.40 2.36
N ILE A 117 -6.37 -9.63 3.50
CA ILE A 117 -7.62 -8.95 3.85
C ILE A 117 -7.41 -7.44 4.02
N VAL A 118 -6.32 -7.03 4.68
CA VAL A 118 -6.00 -5.61 4.90
C VAL A 118 -5.67 -4.92 3.59
N THR A 119 -4.81 -5.53 2.78
CA THR A 119 -4.42 -4.98 1.48
C THR A 119 -5.59 -4.95 0.49
N PHE A 120 -6.48 -5.94 0.56
CA PHE A 120 -7.69 -6.00 -0.24
C PHE A 120 -8.68 -4.91 0.16
N ILE A 121 -8.91 -4.69 1.46
CA ILE A 121 -9.79 -3.60 1.94
C ILE A 121 -9.24 -2.24 1.49
N MET A 122 -7.92 -2.01 1.59
CA MET A 122 -7.31 -0.78 1.11
C MET A 122 -7.49 -0.58 -0.40
N ALA A 123 -7.28 -1.63 -1.19
CA ALA A 123 -7.50 -1.60 -2.63
C ALA A 123 -8.98 -1.36 -2.97
N MET A 124 -9.90 -1.95 -2.21
CA MET A 124 -11.34 -1.73 -2.37
C MET A 124 -11.77 -0.30 -2.01
N VAL A 125 -11.18 0.30 -0.98
CA VAL A 125 -11.44 1.72 -0.64
C VAL A 125 -11.05 2.64 -1.79
N VAL A 126 -9.88 2.41 -2.41
CA VAL A 126 -9.45 3.17 -3.59
C VAL A 126 -10.39 2.92 -4.76
N PHE A 127 -10.68 1.66 -5.05
CA PHE A 127 -11.54 1.26 -6.16
C PHE A 127 -12.96 1.85 -6.05
N LEU A 128 -13.58 1.70 -4.89
CA LEU A 128 -14.91 2.26 -4.62
C LEU A 128 -14.87 3.80 -4.64
N GLY A 129 -13.83 4.41 -4.05
CA GLY A 129 -13.65 5.86 -4.07
C GLY A 129 -13.57 6.40 -5.49
N VAL A 130 -12.73 5.81 -6.34
CA VAL A 130 -12.59 6.20 -7.75
C VAL A 130 -13.89 5.97 -8.53
N THR A 131 -14.56 4.84 -8.29
CA THR A 131 -15.84 4.52 -8.94
C THR A 131 -16.92 5.54 -8.56
N VAL A 132 -17.05 5.87 -7.28
CA VAL A 132 -18.01 6.88 -6.80
C VAL A 132 -17.70 8.26 -7.39
N ILE A 133 -16.42 8.65 -7.43
CA ILE A 133 -16.00 9.91 -8.06
C ILE A 133 -16.34 9.93 -9.55
N GLY A 134 -16.08 8.82 -10.26
CA GLY A 134 -16.40 8.67 -11.67
C GLY A 134 -17.90 8.83 -11.94
N PHE A 135 -18.75 8.18 -11.15
CA PHE A 135 -20.21 8.33 -11.25
C PHE A 135 -20.70 9.72 -10.84
N ALA A 136 -20.15 10.29 -9.77
CA ALA A 136 -20.55 11.62 -9.29
C ALA A 136 -20.23 12.72 -10.30
N ARG A 137 -19.12 12.58 -11.05
CA ARG A 137 -18.67 13.60 -12.02
C ARG A 137 -19.30 13.41 -13.41
N ASN A 138 -19.38 12.17 -13.89
CA ASN A 138 -19.78 11.86 -15.26
C ASN A 138 -21.19 11.24 -15.35
N GLY A 139 -21.83 10.94 -14.22
CA GLY A 139 -23.15 10.31 -14.21
C GLY A 139 -23.18 9.01 -15.01
N ALA A 140 -24.21 8.83 -15.83
CA ALA A 140 -24.35 7.66 -16.71
C ALA A 140 -23.24 7.60 -17.81
N GLY A 141 -22.55 8.72 -18.07
CA GLY A 141 -21.41 8.77 -18.99
C GLY A 141 -20.24 7.88 -18.55
N PHE A 142 -20.12 7.58 -17.25
CA PHE A 142 -19.10 6.67 -16.73
C PHE A 142 -19.17 5.27 -17.36
N LEU A 143 -20.35 4.82 -17.79
CA LEU A 143 -20.49 3.54 -18.48
C LEU A 143 -19.83 3.51 -19.86
N ARG A 144 -19.50 4.66 -20.45
CA ARG A 144 -18.71 4.71 -21.69
C ARG A 144 -17.28 4.23 -21.51
N LEU A 145 -16.78 4.16 -20.27
CA LEU A 145 -15.49 3.54 -19.97
C LEU A 145 -15.45 2.07 -20.42
N PHE A 146 -16.59 1.39 -20.38
CA PHE A 146 -16.73 -0.01 -20.80
C PHE A 146 -17.06 -0.18 -22.30
N VAL A 147 -17.33 0.92 -23.00
CA VAL A 147 -17.71 0.91 -24.41
C VAL A 147 -16.76 1.82 -25.20
N PRO A 148 -15.59 1.33 -25.61
CA PRO A 148 -14.62 2.15 -26.37
C PRO A 148 -15.23 2.58 -27.73
N SER A 149 -14.97 3.83 -28.12
CA SER A 149 -15.42 4.40 -29.38
C SER A 149 -14.66 3.79 -30.56
N GLY A 150 -15.36 3.53 -31.67
CA GLY A 150 -14.73 3.03 -32.91
C GLY A 150 -14.71 1.50 -33.09
N VAL A 151 -15.34 0.77 -32.21
CA VAL A 151 -15.43 -0.70 -32.29
C VAL A 151 -16.63 -1.13 -33.14
N PRO A 152 -16.50 -2.12 -34.08
CA PRO A 152 -17.62 -2.71 -34.79
C PRO A 152 -18.64 -3.29 -33.81
N VAL A 153 -19.93 -3.04 -34.06
CA VAL A 153 -21.05 -3.47 -33.18
C VAL A 153 -21.03 -4.97 -32.87
N PHE A 154 -20.53 -5.78 -33.79
CA PHE A 154 -20.42 -7.24 -33.62
C PHE A 154 -19.42 -7.66 -32.53
N LEU A 155 -18.33 -6.90 -32.33
CA LEU A 155 -17.30 -7.18 -31.31
C LEU A 155 -17.60 -6.49 -29.95
N LEU A 156 -18.55 -5.59 -29.93
CA LEU A 156 -18.87 -4.78 -28.77
C LEU A 156 -19.21 -5.60 -27.50
N PRO A 157 -20.06 -6.66 -27.55
CA PRO A 157 -20.36 -7.44 -26.35
C PRO A 157 -19.14 -8.16 -25.78
N LEU A 158 -18.23 -8.64 -26.63
CA LEU A 158 -17.00 -9.28 -26.18
C LEU A 158 -16.07 -8.28 -25.49
N ILE A 159 -15.90 -7.09 -26.06
CA ILE A 159 -15.01 -6.05 -25.51
C ILE A 159 -15.55 -5.52 -24.18
N VAL A 160 -16.86 -5.29 -24.07
CA VAL A 160 -17.47 -4.87 -22.81
C VAL A 160 -17.22 -5.88 -21.68
N VAL A 161 -17.33 -7.17 -21.96
CA VAL A 161 -17.03 -8.21 -20.95
C VAL A 161 -15.56 -8.18 -20.55
N ILE A 162 -14.65 -8.04 -21.49
CA ILE A 162 -13.20 -7.95 -21.21
C ILE A 162 -12.90 -6.70 -20.38
N GLU A 163 -13.50 -5.54 -20.71
CA GLU A 163 -13.28 -4.30 -19.99
C GLU A 163 -13.82 -4.35 -18.56
N ILE A 164 -14.99 -4.96 -18.36
CA ILE A 164 -15.54 -5.19 -17.01
C ILE A 164 -14.62 -6.10 -16.19
N ILE A 165 -14.13 -7.20 -16.76
CA ILE A 165 -13.19 -8.09 -16.07
C ILE A 165 -11.90 -7.35 -15.76
N SER A 166 -11.34 -6.61 -16.71
CA SER A 166 -10.15 -5.79 -16.53
C SER A 166 -10.33 -4.78 -15.39
N TYR A 167 -11.46 -4.10 -15.35
CA TYR A 167 -11.79 -3.14 -14.29
C TYR A 167 -11.88 -3.81 -12.90
N LEU A 168 -12.52 -4.97 -12.80
CA LEU A 168 -12.65 -5.72 -11.54
C LEU A 168 -11.33 -6.36 -11.08
N THR A 169 -10.42 -6.67 -12.00
CA THR A 169 -9.09 -7.22 -11.64
C THR A 169 -8.14 -6.16 -11.07
N ARG A 170 -8.40 -4.88 -11.28
CA ARG A 170 -7.56 -3.77 -10.77
C ARG A 170 -7.35 -3.83 -9.25
N PRO A 171 -8.39 -3.85 -8.40
CA PRO A 171 -8.21 -3.95 -6.95
C PRO A 171 -7.58 -5.27 -6.51
N ILE A 172 -7.89 -6.37 -7.18
CA ILE A 172 -7.34 -7.69 -6.87
C ILE A 172 -5.83 -7.71 -7.13
N SER A 173 -5.42 -7.25 -8.30
CA SER A 173 -4.00 -7.17 -8.67
C SER A 173 -3.22 -6.25 -7.72
N LEU A 174 -3.80 -5.12 -7.32
CA LEU A 174 -3.21 -4.17 -6.40
C LEU A 174 -3.02 -4.78 -5.00
N ALA A 175 -4.05 -5.47 -4.49
CA ALA A 175 -4.02 -6.16 -3.21
C ALA A 175 -2.98 -7.29 -3.17
N ILE A 176 -2.98 -8.17 -4.20
CA ILE A 176 -2.06 -9.30 -4.28
C ILE A 176 -0.61 -8.80 -4.38
N ARG A 177 -0.35 -7.75 -5.15
CA ARG A 177 1.00 -7.19 -5.30
C ARG A 177 1.55 -6.70 -3.96
N LEU A 178 0.73 -6.02 -3.16
CA LEU A 178 1.13 -5.52 -1.85
C LEU A 178 1.36 -6.67 -0.87
N PHE A 179 0.44 -7.62 -0.81
CA PHE A 179 0.52 -8.80 0.05
C PHE A 179 1.71 -9.72 -0.31
N ALA A 180 1.81 -10.16 -1.57
CA ALA A 180 2.78 -11.15 -1.98
C ALA A 180 4.23 -10.69 -1.76
N ASN A 181 4.51 -9.44 -2.08
CA ASN A 181 5.83 -8.89 -1.84
C ASN A 181 6.20 -8.85 -0.36
N MET A 182 5.26 -8.49 0.56
CA MET A 182 5.54 -8.45 1.99
C MET A 182 5.80 -9.85 2.56
N MET A 183 4.94 -10.79 2.20
CA MET A 183 5.09 -12.16 2.66
C MET A 183 6.39 -12.79 2.14
N ALA A 184 6.71 -12.60 0.86
CA ALA A 184 7.92 -13.14 0.26
C ALA A 184 9.20 -12.54 0.91
N GLY A 185 9.27 -11.22 1.07
CA GLY A 185 10.42 -10.53 1.66
C GLY A 185 10.71 -11.04 3.08
N HIS A 186 9.73 -10.97 3.97
CA HIS A 186 9.92 -11.42 5.35
C HIS A 186 10.20 -12.92 5.49
N THR A 187 9.60 -13.76 4.63
CA THR A 187 9.89 -15.19 4.63
C THR A 187 11.33 -15.46 4.21
N MET A 188 11.82 -14.79 3.17
CA MET A 188 13.21 -14.92 2.74
C MET A 188 14.20 -14.49 3.83
N LEU A 189 13.97 -13.32 4.46
CA LEU A 189 14.84 -12.85 5.55
C LEU A 189 14.94 -13.88 6.69
N LYS A 190 13.83 -14.49 7.09
CA LYS A 190 13.83 -15.52 8.15
C LYS A 190 14.54 -16.79 7.74
N VAL A 191 14.36 -17.26 6.51
CA VAL A 191 15.06 -18.45 6.01
C VAL A 191 16.56 -18.22 6.02
N PHE A 192 17.04 -17.07 5.54
CA PHE A 192 18.48 -16.76 5.56
C PHE A 192 18.99 -16.52 6.97
N ALA A 193 18.21 -15.89 7.86
CA ALA A 193 18.59 -15.79 9.27
C ALA A 193 18.72 -17.17 9.93
N GLY A 194 17.86 -18.12 9.57
CA GLY A 194 17.99 -19.53 10.01
C GLY A 194 19.29 -20.17 9.54
N PHE A 195 19.73 -19.89 8.30
CA PHE A 195 21.05 -20.38 7.81
C PHE A 195 22.23 -19.76 8.55
N VAL A 196 22.15 -18.48 8.95
CA VAL A 196 23.20 -17.87 9.79
C VAL A 196 23.40 -18.66 11.08
N VAL A 197 22.29 -19.04 11.73
CA VAL A 197 22.33 -19.80 12.98
C VAL A 197 22.83 -21.24 12.77
N SER A 198 22.35 -21.91 11.71
CA SER A 198 22.67 -23.32 11.44
C SER A 198 24.11 -23.55 10.96
N LEU A 199 24.70 -22.62 10.21
CA LEU A 199 26.08 -22.73 9.73
C LEU A 199 27.12 -22.29 10.77
N GLY A 200 26.71 -21.70 11.88
CA GLY A 200 27.60 -21.30 12.98
C GLY A 200 28.62 -20.23 12.57
N LEU A 201 29.67 -20.08 13.43
CA LEU A 201 30.64 -18.98 13.31
C LEU A 201 31.52 -19.07 12.07
N LEU A 202 31.80 -20.28 11.55
CA LEU A 202 32.74 -20.50 10.46
C LEU A 202 32.21 -20.16 9.08
N ALA A 203 30.92 -20.40 8.82
CA ALA A 203 30.29 -20.18 7.50
C ALA A 203 29.07 -19.23 7.55
N GLY A 204 28.62 -18.82 8.74
CA GLY A 204 27.44 -17.96 8.93
C GLY A 204 27.64 -16.51 8.45
N TRP A 205 28.88 -16.05 8.21
CA TRP A 205 29.16 -14.70 7.72
C TRP A 205 28.61 -14.45 6.30
N ALA A 206 28.62 -15.48 5.44
CA ALA A 206 28.12 -15.34 4.08
C ALA A 206 26.59 -15.14 4.03
N PRO A 207 25.75 -15.98 4.67
CA PRO A 207 24.33 -15.70 4.81
C PRO A 207 24.03 -14.39 5.54
N LEU A 208 24.84 -13.99 6.52
CA LEU A 208 24.68 -12.73 7.23
C LEU A 208 24.85 -11.52 6.30
N ALA A 209 25.88 -11.50 5.48
CA ALA A 209 26.09 -10.46 4.47
C ALA A 209 24.89 -10.38 3.50
N PHE A 210 24.35 -11.53 3.13
CA PHE A 210 23.16 -11.61 2.27
C PHE A 210 21.90 -11.06 2.97
N VAL A 211 21.69 -11.37 4.25
CA VAL A 211 20.58 -10.81 5.04
C VAL A 211 20.68 -9.28 5.10
N VAL A 212 21.87 -8.71 5.32
CA VAL A 212 22.06 -7.26 5.34
C VAL A 212 21.72 -6.63 3.98
N ALA A 213 22.17 -7.25 2.88
CA ALA A 213 21.84 -6.78 1.54
C ALA A 213 20.34 -6.88 1.23
N LEU A 214 19.71 -7.99 1.64
CA LEU A 214 18.26 -8.18 1.49
C LEU A 214 17.45 -7.16 2.31
N THR A 215 17.87 -6.81 3.52
CA THR A 215 17.20 -5.80 4.34
C THR A 215 17.24 -4.43 3.66
N GLY A 216 18.37 -4.05 3.05
CA GLY A 216 18.47 -2.84 2.24
C GLY A 216 17.54 -2.85 1.01
N LEU A 217 17.48 -3.99 0.33
CA LEU A 217 16.57 -4.20 -0.79
C LEU A 217 15.11 -4.12 -0.33
N GLU A 218 14.77 -4.69 0.81
CA GLU A 218 13.40 -4.69 1.35
C GLU A 218 12.94 -3.28 1.74
N LEU A 219 13.84 -2.44 2.25
CA LEU A 219 13.57 -1.01 2.49
C LEU A 219 13.21 -0.28 1.19
N LEU A 220 13.99 -0.50 0.13
CA LEU A 220 13.70 0.07 -1.19
C LEU A 220 12.37 -0.43 -1.74
N ILE A 221 12.09 -1.71 -1.62
CA ILE A 221 10.84 -2.32 -2.04
C ILE A 221 9.67 -1.76 -1.22
N ALA A 222 9.82 -1.51 0.08
CA ALA A 222 8.78 -0.91 0.93
C ALA A 222 8.36 0.47 0.44
N PHE A 223 9.31 1.29 0.01
CA PHE A 223 9.05 2.59 -0.61
C PHE A 223 8.38 2.43 -1.99
N LEU A 224 8.94 1.59 -2.85
CA LEU A 224 8.39 1.35 -4.20
C LEU A 224 6.94 0.84 -4.16
N ARG A 225 6.56 0.08 -3.16
CA ARG A 225 5.17 -0.39 -2.99
C ARG A 225 4.21 0.75 -2.72
N ALA A 226 4.56 1.63 -1.78
CA ALA A 226 3.74 2.80 -1.50
C ALA A 226 3.62 3.67 -2.76
N TYR A 227 4.72 3.85 -3.48
CA TYR A 227 4.75 4.59 -4.74
C TYR A 227 3.85 3.95 -5.82
N VAL A 228 4.03 2.65 -6.09
CA VAL A 228 3.23 1.96 -7.12
C VAL A 228 1.74 1.95 -6.78
N PHE A 229 1.40 1.80 -5.49
CA PHE A 229 0.01 1.85 -5.07
C PHE A 229 -0.60 3.23 -5.30
N ALA A 230 0.12 4.28 -4.95
CA ALA A 230 -0.33 5.66 -5.13
C ALA A 230 -0.42 6.05 -6.62
N ILE A 231 0.58 5.71 -7.44
CA ILE A 231 0.56 6.03 -8.88
C ILE A 231 -0.58 5.30 -9.62
N LEU A 232 -0.82 4.03 -9.31
CA LEU A 232 -1.96 3.30 -9.89
C LEU A 232 -3.30 3.92 -9.45
N SER A 233 -3.41 4.37 -8.20
CA SER A 233 -4.59 5.10 -7.73
C SER A 233 -4.79 6.42 -8.50
N CYS A 234 -3.71 7.13 -8.82
CA CYS A 234 -3.75 8.34 -9.64
C CYS A 234 -4.19 8.04 -11.08
N ILE A 235 -3.68 6.96 -11.69
CA ILE A 235 -4.06 6.56 -13.04
C ILE A 235 -5.55 6.19 -13.10
N TYR A 236 -6.03 5.39 -12.13
CA TYR A 236 -7.45 5.05 -12.06
C TYR A 236 -8.35 6.27 -11.84
N LEU A 237 -7.86 7.23 -11.05
CA LEU A 237 -8.53 8.51 -10.85
C LEU A 237 -8.57 9.32 -12.16
N ASN A 238 -7.49 9.36 -12.91
CA ASN A 238 -7.42 10.03 -14.21
C ASN A 238 -8.40 9.42 -15.21
N ASP A 239 -8.46 8.08 -15.29
CA ASP A 239 -9.41 7.37 -16.14
C ASP A 239 -10.86 7.74 -15.79
N ALA A 240 -11.16 7.90 -14.48
CA ALA A 240 -12.49 8.27 -14.01
C ALA A 240 -12.83 9.75 -14.24
N LEU A 241 -11.83 10.64 -14.27
CA LEU A 241 -12.01 12.08 -14.46
C LEU A 241 -12.10 12.47 -15.94
N ASN A 242 -11.31 11.82 -16.81
CA ASN A 242 -11.06 12.20 -18.20
C ASN A 242 -11.60 11.15 -19.19
N LEU A 243 -12.87 10.78 -19.08
CA LEU A 243 -13.54 9.80 -19.96
C LEU A 243 -13.55 10.17 -21.46
N HIS A 244 -13.21 11.41 -21.80
CA HIS A 244 -13.24 11.91 -23.18
C HIS A 244 -11.86 11.89 -23.87
N ALA A 245 -10.81 11.39 -23.21
CA ALA A 245 -9.45 11.38 -23.77
C ALA A 245 -9.08 10.09 -24.53
N HIS A 246 -10.05 9.18 -24.73
CA HIS A 246 -9.89 7.92 -25.47
C HIS A 246 -10.84 7.82 -26.66
#